data_44833c54da8f7de633c1d9ee16e3c4d1
#
_entry.id   44833c54da8f7de633c1d9ee16e3c4d1
#
_cell.length_a   1.000
_cell.length_b   1.000
_cell.length_c   1.000
_cell.angle_alpha   90.00
_cell.angle_beta   90.00
_cell.angle_gamma   90.00
#
_symmetry.space_group_name_H-M   'P 1'
#
loop_
_entity.id
_entity.type
_entity.pdbx_description
1 polymer ?
#
loop_
_entity_poly.entity_id
_entity_poly.type
_entity_poly.pdbx_seq_one_letter_code
_entity_poly.pdbx_strand_id
1 'polypeptide(L)'
;MFDLSPTPHVSVVENRFSQTTYYRKKITSDSNAPTGILGQPLVEAGIVSEDYYLKCLQKLSKNGKAYYFPHRAESKENIQKWLSLANLKLIEDDRPIEISITSYKVSSIVGFISTALKTLSLLYPKLNIQFIRTPDDEFLTEKFRINARNTYAQYKGEKVSEIKLDIH
;
A
#
# COMPACT_ATOMS: atom_id res chain seq x y z
N MET A 1 12.20 -0.30 9.59
CA MET A 1 12.18 -1.08 10.84
C MET A 1 13.16 -0.43 11.77
N PHE A 2 12.74 -0.07 12.97
CA PHE A 2 13.66 0.46 13.96
C PHE A 2 14.43 -0.73 14.55
N ASP A 3 15.74 -0.66 14.53
CA ASP A 3 16.58 -1.62 15.28
C ASP A 3 16.49 -1.23 16.76
N LEU A 4 15.61 -1.93 17.48
CA LEU A 4 15.38 -1.72 18.89
C LEU A 4 16.29 -2.69 19.66
N SER A 5 17.43 -2.21 20.08
CA SER A 5 18.31 -2.99 20.97
C SER A 5 17.74 -3.00 22.40
N PRO A 6 17.71 -4.16 23.08
CA PRO A 6 17.29 -4.24 24.48
C PRO A 6 18.18 -3.37 25.36
N THR A 7 17.57 -2.62 26.27
CA THR A 7 18.28 -1.93 27.36
C THR A 7 18.00 -2.61 28.70
N PRO A 8 18.75 -2.36 29.78
CA PRO A 8 18.59 -3.10 31.05
C PRO A 8 17.19 -3.10 31.65
N HIS A 9 16.31 -2.17 31.21
CA HIS A 9 14.93 -2.04 31.69
C HIS A 9 13.88 -2.19 30.60
N VAL A 10 14.27 -2.59 29.38
CA VAL A 10 13.36 -2.72 28.23
C VAL A 10 13.57 -4.08 27.57
N SER A 11 12.52 -4.87 27.50
CA SER A 11 12.49 -6.08 26.68
C SER A 11 11.89 -5.78 25.31
N VAL A 12 12.56 -6.21 24.25
CA VAL A 12 12.05 -6.14 22.88
C VAL A 12 11.37 -7.47 22.56
N VAL A 13 10.06 -7.44 22.28
CA VAL A 13 9.28 -8.62 21.94
C VAL A 13 8.80 -8.50 20.49
N GLU A 14 9.04 -9.55 19.70
CA GLU A 14 8.52 -9.63 18.36
C GLU A 14 6.99 -9.69 18.36
N ASN A 15 6.33 -8.75 17.72
CA ASN A 15 4.89 -8.80 17.55
C ASN A 15 4.53 -9.74 16.38
N ARG A 16 4.09 -10.96 16.71
CA ARG A 16 3.67 -11.99 15.75
C ARG A 16 2.20 -11.88 15.36
N PHE A 17 1.49 -10.86 15.82
CA PHE A 17 0.05 -10.68 15.58
C PHE A 17 -0.79 -11.94 15.85
N SER A 18 -0.37 -12.75 16.83
CA SER A 18 -1.01 -14.05 17.14
C SER A 18 -2.48 -13.93 17.53
N GLN A 19 -2.89 -12.79 18.11
CA GLN A 19 -4.28 -12.53 18.51
C GLN A 19 -5.21 -12.21 17.32
N THR A 20 -4.67 -12.00 16.13
CA THR A 20 -5.46 -11.66 14.93
C THR A 20 -5.89 -12.88 14.11
N THR A 21 -5.74 -14.08 14.66
CA THR A 21 -6.10 -15.36 13.99
C THR A 21 -7.56 -15.40 13.51
N TYR A 22 -8.45 -14.67 14.19
CA TYR A 22 -9.85 -14.54 13.78
C TYR A 22 -10.02 -13.86 12.41
N TYR A 23 -9.22 -12.83 12.12
CA TYR A 23 -9.28 -12.11 10.86
C TYR A 23 -8.59 -12.87 9.70
N ARG A 24 -7.57 -13.69 10.00
CA ARG A 24 -6.82 -14.46 8.99
C ARG A 24 -7.67 -15.42 8.17
N LYS A 25 -8.79 -15.91 8.73
CA LYS A 25 -9.67 -16.91 8.08
C LYS A 25 -10.63 -16.30 7.03
N LYS A 26 -10.80 -14.98 6.97
CA LYS A 26 -11.84 -14.35 6.16
C LYS A 26 -11.39 -13.86 4.78
N ILE A 27 -10.09 -13.67 4.56
CA ILE A 27 -9.61 -13.18 3.25
C ILE A 27 -9.11 -14.37 2.45
N THR A 28 -9.85 -14.68 1.40
CA THR A 28 -9.41 -15.54 0.30
C THR A 28 -9.16 -14.66 -0.92
N SER A 29 -8.01 -14.78 -1.55
CA SER A 29 -7.77 -14.15 -2.84
C SER A 29 -8.74 -14.76 -3.87
N ASP A 30 -9.45 -13.90 -4.56
CA ASP A 30 -10.31 -14.27 -5.69
C ASP A 30 -9.72 -13.59 -6.93
N SER A 31 -9.19 -14.37 -7.87
CA SER A 31 -8.55 -13.86 -9.07
C SER A 31 -9.47 -12.99 -9.94
N ASN A 32 -10.78 -13.15 -9.79
CA ASN A 32 -11.80 -12.38 -10.52
C ASN A 32 -12.24 -11.12 -9.76
N ALA A 33 -11.80 -10.96 -8.51
CA ALA A 33 -12.14 -9.78 -7.73
C ALA A 33 -11.28 -8.56 -8.12
N PRO A 34 -11.78 -7.33 -7.87
CA PRO A 34 -11.01 -6.11 -8.13
C PRO A 34 -9.68 -6.07 -7.37
N THR A 35 -8.71 -5.38 -7.94
CA THR A 35 -7.50 -4.99 -7.20
C THR A 35 -7.84 -3.93 -6.17
N GLY A 36 -7.33 -4.08 -4.95
CA GLY A 36 -7.38 -3.03 -3.92
C GLY A 36 -6.13 -2.15 -4.01
N ILE A 37 -6.33 -0.85 -4.15
CA ILE A 37 -5.24 0.14 -4.19
C ILE A 37 -5.23 0.89 -2.87
N LEU A 38 -4.09 0.87 -2.17
CA LEU A 38 -3.89 1.68 -0.97
C LEU A 38 -3.41 3.07 -1.36
N GLY A 39 -4.25 4.08 -1.14
CA GLY A 39 -3.90 5.47 -1.29
C GLY A 39 -2.80 5.90 -0.33
N GLN A 40 -2.01 6.89 -0.74
CA GLN A 40 -0.97 7.51 0.06
C GLN A 40 -0.82 8.98 -0.28
N PRO A 41 -0.55 9.86 0.69
CA PRO A 41 -0.45 11.30 0.49
C PRO A 41 0.90 11.71 -0.13
N LEU A 42 1.32 11.02 -1.19
CA LEU A 42 2.63 11.24 -1.82
C LEU A 42 2.70 12.56 -2.57
N VAL A 43 1.57 12.99 -3.14
CA VAL A 43 1.44 14.27 -3.84
C VAL A 43 1.40 15.41 -2.82
N GLU A 44 0.60 15.28 -1.78
CA GLU A 44 0.50 16.26 -0.70
C GLU A 44 1.83 16.45 0.04
N ALA A 45 2.58 15.38 0.18
CA ALA A 45 3.91 15.41 0.80
C ALA A 45 5.04 15.87 -0.15
N GLY A 46 4.73 16.15 -1.42
CA GLY A 46 5.73 16.56 -2.42
C GLY A 46 6.76 15.46 -2.72
N ILE A 47 6.39 14.20 -2.62
CA ILE A 47 7.27 13.06 -2.84
C ILE A 47 7.36 12.72 -4.32
N VAL A 48 6.20 12.67 -5.00
CA VAL A 48 6.09 12.43 -6.44
C VAL A 48 5.17 13.48 -7.08
N SER A 49 5.22 13.58 -8.40
CA SER A 49 4.31 14.46 -9.13
C SER A 49 2.90 13.90 -9.15
N GLU A 50 1.92 14.79 -9.28
CA GLU A 50 0.52 14.44 -9.45
C GLU A 50 0.30 13.60 -10.73
N ASP A 51 0.95 13.97 -11.83
CA ASP A 51 0.86 13.27 -13.10
C ASP A 51 1.34 11.82 -12.99
N TYR A 52 2.48 11.59 -12.34
CA TYR A 52 3.00 10.25 -12.08
C TYR A 52 2.04 9.43 -11.23
N TYR A 53 1.53 10.01 -10.13
CA TYR A 53 0.60 9.30 -9.24
C TYR A 53 -0.67 8.88 -9.96
N LEU A 54 -1.26 9.81 -10.74
CA LEU A 54 -2.45 9.54 -11.54
C LEU A 54 -2.22 8.45 -12.60
N LYS A 55 -1.10 8.50 -13.32
CA LYS A 55 -0.73 7.46 -14.29
C LYS A 55 -0.62 6.07 -13.64
N CYS A 56 -0.06 5.99 -12.42
CA CYS A 56 -0.04 4.74 -11.66
C CYS A 56 -1.46 4.22 -11.41
N LEU A 57 -2.37 5.07 -10.92
CA LEU A 57 -3.76 4.69 -10.66
C LEU A 57 -4.49 4.23 -11.93
N GLN A 58 -4.33 4.95 -13.03
CA GLN A 58 -4.90 4.60 -14.32
C GLN A 58 -4.38 3.24 -14.82
N LYS A 59 -3.08 2.99 -14.69
CA LYS A 59 -2.48 1.71 -15.09
C LYS A 59 -3.02 0.54 -14.26
N LEU A 60 -3.15 0.72 -12.94
CA LEU A 60 -3.67 -0.30 -12.04
C LEU A 60 -5.16 -0.60 -12.26
N SER A 61 -5.92 0.37 -12.72
CA SER A 61 -7.37 0.25 -12.99
C SER A 61 -7.71 0.03 -14.47
N LYS A 62 -6.70 -0.16 -15.35
CA LYS A 62 -6.90 -0.30 -16.79
C LYS A 62 -7.77 -1.50 -17.18
N ASN A 63 -7.58 -2.63 -16.52
CA ASN A 63 -8.24 -3.89 -16.85
C ASN A 63 -9.56 -4.11 -16.11
N GLY A 64 -10.04 -3.11 -15.39
CA GLY A 64 -11.28 -3.18 -14.62
C GLY A 64 -11.29 -2.23 -13.45
N LYS A 65 -12.46 -2.10 -12.84
CA LYS A 65 -12.64 -1.22 -11.69
C LYS A 65 -11.83 -1.69 -10.50
N ALA A 66 -10.94 -0.84 -9.98
CA ALA A 66 -10.18 -1.11 -8.76
C ALA A 66 -10.86 -0.47 -7.54
N TYR A 67 -10.68 -1.08 -6.36
CA TYR A 67 -11.06 -0.47 -5.09
C TYR A 67 -9.97 0.49 -4.63
N TYR A 68 -10.34 1.70 -4.27
CA TYR A 68 -9.43 2.70 -3.73
C TYR A 68 -9.68 2.89 -2.24
N PHE A 69 -8.70 2.56 -1.43
CA PHE A 69 -8.69 2.74 0.02
C PHE A 69 -7.88 4.00 0.32
N PRO A 70 -8.50 5.16 0.54
CA PRO A 70 -7.79 6.41 0.70
C PRO A 70 -7.01 6.44 2.02
N HIS A 71 -5.88 7.13 2.03
CA HIS A 71 -5.18 7.43 3.25
C HIS A 71 -5.79 8.69 3.90
N ARG A 72 -5.92 8.69 5.21
CA ARG A 72 -6.52 9.82 5.98
C ARG A 72 -5.88 11.18 5.76
N ALA A 73 -4.63 11.23 5.27
CA ALA A 73 -3.88 12.45 4.99
C ALA A 73 -3.94 12.87 3.51
N GLU A 74 -4.66 12.14 2.66
CA GLU A 74 -4.94 12.60 1.30
C GLU A 74 -6.02 13.68 1.33
N SER A 75 -5.89 14.68 0.48
CA SER A 75 -6.89 15.73 0.34
C SER A 75 -8.15 15.19 -0.35
N LYS A 76 -9.32 15.68 0.07
CA LYS A 76 -10.59 15.33 -0.60
C LYS A 76 -10.59 15.74 -2.07
N GLU A 77 -9.93 16.83 -2.40
CA GLU A 77 -9.78 17.33 -3.76
C GLU A 77 -9.02 16.33 -4.63
N ASN A 78 -7.86 15.86 -4.17
CA ASN A 78 -7.09 14.84 -4.88
C ASN A 78 -7.86 13.54 -5.02
N ILE A 79 -8.50 13.05 -3.95
CA ILE A 79 -9.33 11.84 -4.04
C ILE A 79 -10.42 11.97 -5.11
N GLN A 80 -11.16 13.07 -5.15
CA GLN A 80 -12.18 13.30 -6.17
C GLN A 80 -11.58 13.35 -7.58
N LYS A 81 -10.40 13.93 -7.72
CA LYS A 81 -9.67 13.97 -8.98
C LYS A 81 -9.29 12.56 -9.45
N TRP A 82 -8.73 11.73 -8.55
CA TRP A 82 -8.39 10.33 -8.86
C TRP A 82 -9.63 9.54 -9.31
N LEU A 83 -10.76 9.70 -8.62
CA LEU A 83 -12.00 9.02 -8.95
C LEU A 83 -12.57 9.43 -10.31
N SER A 84 -12.36 10.69 -10.72
CA SER A 84 -12.84 11.20 -12.00
C SER A 84 -11.98 10.79 -13.20
N LEU A 85 -10.67 10.54 -12.97
CA LEU A 85 -9.69 10.33 -14.04
C LEU A 85 -9.18 8.88 -14.15
N ALA A 86 -9.46 8.04 -13.14
CA ALA A 86 -9.12 6.63 -13.16
C ALA A 86 -10.35 5.77 -12.81
N ASN A 87 -10.37 4.51 -13.28
CA ASN A 87 -11.51 3.60 -13.06
C ASN A 87 -11.50 3.03 -11.64
N LEU A 88 -11.81 3.87 -10.65
CA LEU A 88 -11.74 3.55 -9.24
C LEU A 88 -13.13 3.53 -8.59
N LYS A 89 -13.26 2.69 -7.55
CA LYS A 89 -14.39 2.73 -6.62
C LYS A 89 -13.84 3.09 -5.25
N LEU A 90 -14.23 4.25 -4.73
CA LEU A 90 -13.88 4.68 -3.38
C LEU A 90 -14.43 3.70 -2.34
N ILE A 91 -13.61 3.35 -1.38
CA ILE A 91 -14.00 2.62 -0.18
C ILE A 91 -13.99 3.62 0.98
N GLU A 92 -15.17 4.00 1.40
CA GLU A 92 -15.38 4.85 2.57
C GLU A 92 -15.51 3.97 3.81
N ASP A 93 -14.41 3.79 4.52
CA ASP A 93 -14.34 2.97 5.73
C ASP A 93 -13.30 3.58 6.70
N ASP A 94 -13.77 4.11 7.82
CA ASP A 94 -12.94 4.79 8.81
C ASP A 94 -12.10 3.82 9.67
N ARG A 95 -12.32 2.50 9.51
CA ARG A 95 -11.53 1.49 10.23
C ARG A 95 -10.11 1.40 9.66
N PRO A 96 -9.13 0.98 10.48
CA PRO A 96 -7.80 0.65 9.96
C PRO A 96 -7.89 -0.34 8.79
N ILE A 97 -7.02 -0.18 7.79
CA ILE A 97 -7.04 -1.01 6.56
C ILE A 97 -6.96 -2.50 6.87
N GLU A 98 -6.26 -2.87 7.94
CA GLU A 98 -6.13 -4.25 8.40
C GLU A 98 -7.47 -4.88 8.79
N ILE A 99 -8.46 -4.06 9.15
CA ILE A 99 -9.82 -4.49 9.48
C ILE A 99 -10.73 -4.28 8.26
N SER A 100 -10.66 -3.10 7.65
CA SER A 100 -11.50 -2.72 6.52
C SER A 100 -11.42 -3.74 5.39
N ILE A 101 -10.22 -4.18 5.04
CA ILE A 101 -9.98 -5.14 3.95
C ILE A 101 -10.74 -6.46 4.11
N THR A 102 -11.10 -6.85 5.34
CA THR A 102 -11.84 -8.10 5.59
C THR A 102 -13.28 -8.07 5.07
N SER A 103 -13.80 -6.88 4.79
CA SER A 103 -15.17 -6.66 4.29
C SER A 103 -15.25 -6.69 2.76
N TYR A 104 -14.11 -6.73 2.07
CA TYR A 104 -14.03 -6.65 0.62
C TYR A 104 -13.33 -7.87 0.02
N LYS A 105 -13.88 -8.38 -1.09
CA LYS A 105 -13.16 -9.37 -1.90
C LYS A 105 -12.19 -8.62 -2.81
N VAL A 106 -10.92 -8.97 -2.73
CA VAL A 106 -9.87 -8.41 -3.59
C VAL A 106 -8.99 -9.52 -4.16
N SER A 107 -8.50 -9.34 -5.37
CA SER A 107 -7.53 -10.26 -5.99
C SER A 107 -6.12 -10.02 -5.46
N SER A 108 -5.80 -8.77 -5.19
CA SER A 108 -4.50 -8.33 -4.68
C SER A 108 -4.66 -6.98 -3.96
N ILE A 109 -3.67 -6.64 -3.17
CA ILE A 109 -3.49 -5.28 -2.62
C ILE A 109 -2.22 -4.70 -3.22
N VAL A 110 -2.34 -3.50 -3.77
CA VAL A 110 -1.22 -2.77 -4.36
C VAL A 110 -1.15 -1.39 -3.71
N GLY A 111 0.06 -0.93 -3.45
CA GLY A 111 0.30 0.44 -2.96
C GLY A 111 1.74 0.82 -3.14
N PHE A 112 2.07 2.07 -2.86
CA PHE A 112 3.46 2.47 -2.71
C PHE A 112 4.00 1.91 -1.38
N ILE A 113 5.29 2.08 -1.11
CA ILE A 113 5.88 1.57 0.13
C ILE A 113 5.19 2.16 1.36
N SER A 114 4.64 1.29 2.21
CA SER A 114 4.03 1.68 3.48
C SER A 114 4.10 0.55 4.49
N THR A 115 4.08 0.91 5.78
CA THR A 115 4.00 -0.06 6.87
C THR A 115 2.74 -0.92 6.78
N ALA A 116 1.64 -0.38 6.24
CA ALA A 116 0.39 -1.11 6.05
C ALA A 116 0.55 -2.33 5.14
N LEU A 117 1.30 -2.24 4.01
CA LEU A 117 1.57 -3.38 3.14
C LEU A 117 2.29 -4.50 3.90
N LYS A 118 3.29 -4.14 4.72
CA LYS A 118 4.01 -5.11 5.54
C LYS A 118 3.10 -5.77 6.58
N THR A 119 2.31 -4.98 7.30
CA THR A 119 1.36 -5.48 8.28
C THR A 119 0.34 -6.43 7.64
N LEU A 120 -0.23 -6.03 6.50
CA LEU A 120 -1.17 -6.87 5.75
C LEU A 120 -0.55 -8.19 5.30
N SER A 121 0.73 -8.20 4.87
CA SER A 121 1.41 -9.43 4.45
C SER A 121 1.60 -10.43 5.61
N LEU A 122 1.77 -9.93 6.82
CA LEU A 122 1.86 -10.75 8.03
C LEU A 122 0.49 -11.27 8.49
N LEU A 123 -0.53 -10.40 8.42
CA LEU A 123 -1.89 -10.75 8.84
C LEU A 123 -2.59 -11.68 7.85
N TYR A 124 -2.36 -11.49 6.56
CA TYR A 124 -3.07 -12.18 5.48
C TYR A 124 -2.10 -12.85 4.50
N PRO A 125 -1.42 -13.93 4.92
CA PRO A 125 -0.34 -14.56 4.13
C PRO A 125 -0.81 -15.21 2.81
N LYS A 126 -2.13 -15.31 2.59
CA LYS A 126 -2.74 -15.82 1.35
C LYS A 126 -3.15 -14.69 0.40
N LEU A 127 -3.05 -13.44 0.83
CA LEU A 127 -3.35 -12.29 0.00
C LEU A 127 -2.11 -11.91 -0.82
N ASN A 128 -2.31 -11.69 -2.10
CA ASN A 128 -1.25 -11.15 -2.97
C ASN A 128 -1.06 -9.67 -2.65
N ILE A 129 0.11 -9.33 -2.10
CA ILE A 129 0.43 -7.95 -1.70
C ILE A 129 1.64 -7.48 -2.47
N GLN A 130 1.51 -6.32 -3.09
CA GLN A 130 2.50 -5.77 -3.98
C GLN A 130 2.82 -4.32 -3.64
N PHE A 131 4.06 -3.91 -3.81
CA PHE A 131 4.43 -2.51 -3.75
C PHE A 131 4.87 -1.99 -5.12
N ILE A 132 4.50 -0.75 -5.43
CA ILE A 132 4.94 -0.05 -6.61
C ILE A 132 6.35 0.46 -6.35
N ARG A 133 7.30 0.04 -7.21
CA ARG A 133 8.61 0.65 -7.20
C ARG A 133 8.59 1.91 -8.05
N THR A 134 8.69 3.04 -7.37
CA THR A 134 8.83 4.35 -8.03
C THR A 134 10.22 4.46 -8.66
N PRO A 135 10.33 4.80 -9.95
CA PRO A 135 11.60 5.12 -10.59
C PRO A 135 12.29 6.31 -9.91
N ASP A 136 13.60 6.34 -9.96
CA ASP A 136 14.39 7.36 -9.25
C ASP A 136 14.13 8.79 -9.73
N ASP A 137 13.85 8.96 -11.01
CA ASP A 137 13.56 10.23 -11.69
C ASP A 137 12.16 10.79 -11.41
N GLU A 138 11.26 9.96 -10.88
CA GLU A 138 9.91 10.36 -10.48
C GLU A 138 9.86 10.97 -9.06
N PHE A 139 10.95 10.92 -8.31
CA PHE A 139 11.03 11.59 -7.01
C PHE A 139 11.33 13.07 -7.15
N LEU A 140 10.50 13.92 -6.55
CA LEU A 140 10.65 15.37 -6.62
C LEU A 140 11.89 15.91 -5.88
N THR A 141 12.46 15.13 -4.95
CA THR A 141 13.69 15.52 -4.25
C THR A 141 14.63 14.33 -4.03
N GLU A 142 15.94 14.64 -3.99
CA GLU A 142 17.00 13.67 -3.69
C GLU A 142 16.79 12.98 -2.34
N LYS A 143 16.32 13.71 -1.33
CA LYS A 143 16.04 13.16 0.01
C LYS A 143 15.03 12.02 -0.05
N PHE A 144 13.94 12.19 -0.80
CA PHE A 144 12.91 11.16 -0.93
C PHE A 144 13.42 9.95 -1.72
N ARG A 145 14.21 10.18 -2.76
CA ARG A 145 14.86 9.11 -3.53
C ARG A 145 15.75 8.24 -2.66
N ILE A 146 16.63 8.84 -1.84
CA ILE A 146 17.52 8.10 -0.94
C ILE A 146 16.72 7.32 0.10
N ASN A 147 15.71 7.95 0.72
CA ASN A 147 14.86 7.28 1.70
C ASN A 147 14.11 6.08 1.10
N ALA A 148 13.59 6.23 -0.12
CA ALA A 148 12.90 5.16 -0.82
C ALA A 148 13.85 3.98 -1.11
N ARG A 149 15.06 4.22 -1.60
CA ARG A 149 16.07 3.17 -1.84
C ARG A 149 16.38 2.37 -0.57
N ASN A 150 16.57 3.06 0.56
CA ASN A 150 16.81 2.42 1.85
C ASN A 150 15.62 1.57 2.30
N THR A 151 14.40 2.06 2.06
CA THR A 151 13.18 1.33 2.40
C THR A 151 12.96 0.12 1.48
N TYR A 152 13.22 0.24 0.17
CA TYR A 152 13.16 -0.89 -0.77
C TYR A 152 14.11 -2.03 -0.39
N ALA A 153 15.30 -1.70 0.14
CA ALA A 153 16.24 -2.71 0.60
C ALA A 153 15.67 -3.56 1.76
N GLN A 154 14.82 -2.98 2.60
CA GLN A 154 14.19 -3.67 3.73
C GLN A 154 13.04 -4.62 3.30
N TYR A 155 12.51 -4.47 2.09
CA TYR A 155 11.47 -5.35 1.55
C TYR A 155 12.03 -6.62 0.88
N LYS A 156 13.35 -6.73 0.72
CA LYS A 156 13.97 -7.95 0.19
C LYS A 156 13.74 -9.12 1.16
N GLY A 157 13.16 -10.21 0.64
CA GLY A 157 12.85 -11.41 1.44
C GLY A 157 11.51 -11.38 2.17
N GLU A 158 10.76 -10.30 2.07
CA GLU A 158 9.41 -10.19 2.64
C GLU A 158 8.36 -10.82 1.69
N LYS A 159 7.18 -11.10 2.25
CA LYS A 159 6.02 -11.63 1.49
C LYS A 159 5.28 -10.56 0.69
N VAL A 160 5.96 -9.48 0.36
CA VAL A 160 5.43 -8.38 -0.46
C VAL A 160 6.24 -8.35 -1.74
N SER A 161 5.59 -8.54 -2.89
CA SER A 161 6.27 -8.55 -4.18
C SER A 161 6.37 -7.15 -4.78
N GLU A 162 7.44 -6.92 -5.53
CA GLU A 162 7.62 -5.68 -6.29
C GLU A 162 6.80 -5.71 -7.58
N ILE A 163 6.13 -4.62 -7.90
CA ILE A 163 5.56 -4.39 -9.23
C ILE A 163 6.19 -3.14 -9.85
N LYS A 164 6.66 -3.27 -11.08
CA LYS A 164 7.10 -2.16 -11.91
C LYS A 164 5.97 -1.81 -12.87
N LEU A 165 5.54 -0.56 -12.84
CA LEU A 165 4.56 -0.05 -13.78
C LEU A 165 5.30 0.62 -14.93
N ASP A 166 5.02 0.17 -16.14
CA ASP A 166 5.45 0.86 -17.36
C ASP A 166 4.50 2.02 -17.60
N ILE A 167 4.97 3.25 -17.36
CA ILE A 167 4.16 4.48 -17.30
C ILE A 167 4.49 5.42 -18.47
N HIS A 168 5.34 4.98 -19.38
CA HIS A 168 5.70 5.75 -20.59
C HIS A 168 4.64 5.75 -21.66
#